data_e40ff6d2d4bff49f7538e45e4d95ed24
#
_entry.id   e40ff6d2d4bff49f7538e45e4d95ed24
#
_cell.length_a   1.000
_cell.length_b   1.000
_cell.length_c   1.000
_cell.angle_alpha   90.00
_cell.angle_beta   90.00
_cell.angle_gamma   90.00
#
_symmetry.space_group_name_H-M   'P 1'
#
loop_
_entity.id
_entity.type
_entity.pdbx_description
1 polymer ?
#
loop_
_entity_poly.entity_id
_entity_poly.type
_entity_poly.pdbx_seq_one_letter_code
_entity_poly.pdbx_strand_id
1 'polypeptide(L)'
;MITRRAWLALLAGSAARAFGQGVATRSVKPQPRGQPSGRPFGARFTDVAAQAGLTHPIVYGGVDSKSYIIEVVGCGIAFFDYDNDGWLDVLVPNGTRLEGAPPGTTNRLYKNNRDGTFIDVTEKAGLVRTGWASAVTVGDYDNDGFDDLFVTYYGRNVLYHNNGNGTFTDVTERAGLHHDAVRYGAGCTWVDYDRDGRLDLFVVTYLNTTLEKLPGPGANRDCRWKGVPVNCGPRGLPTGFVQLFHNNGDGTFTDVSRQSGVAAASGSYPMTAVAADYDNDGWPDIYVACDSTPSWLFRNQHDGTFREEGLLRGVALSEDGLEQAGMGIALGDYDLDGHLDIFKTHFADDTNVLYRNDGEGYFNDVTVRAGIGVETRYVGWGTGMIDLDNDGFPDVFLVTGSVYPEVERALPAYPYRTPRLVFRNLGNGRFEELIDQAGPGVAAPHTSRGCAFGDFDNDGDVDILVMNMNEPPSLLRNDVSGNGHWLKVLLVGVKSNRSAIGARVIARYGGRSQAQDVTAQSSFYSANDRRVHFGLGPATAADLTIRWPSGATETIPGVQADQLVVIREGAGILRKQKFG
;
A
#
# COMPACT_ATOMS: atom_id res chain seq x y z
N MET A 1 48.63 -4.94 -22.44
CA MET A 1 47.84 -3.71 -22.16
C MET A 1 46.55 -3.80 -22.98
N ILE A 2 45.46 -4.04 -22.30
CA ILE A 2 44.11 -4.08 -22.92
C ILE A 2 43.66 -2.62 -23.05
N THR A 3 43.31 -2.18 -24.24
CA THR A 3 42.95 -0.80 -24.52
C THR A 3 41.56 -0.47 -23.92
N ARG A 4 41.34 0.80 -23.52
CA ARG A 4 40.03 1.31 -22.99
C ARG A 4 38.82 0.94 -23.86
N ARG A 5 39.00 0.76 -25.18
CA ARG A 5 37.95 0.30 -26.11
C ARG A 5 37.57 -1.16 -25.92
N ALA A 6 38.49 -2.03 -25.50
CA ALA A 6 38.20 -3.44 -25.21
C ALA A 6 37.40 -3.61 -23.89
N TRP A 7 37.61 -2.73 -22.91
CA TRP A 7 36.81 -2.72 -21.67
C TRP A 7 35.38 -2.28 -21.91
N LEU A 8 35.14 -1.27 -22.73
CA LEU A 8 33.77 -0.83 -23.10
C LEU A 8 33.02 -1.87 -23.94
N ALA A 9 33.71 -2.66 -24.76
CA ALA A 9 33.10 -3.75 -25.53
C ALA A 9 32.76 -4.97 -24.67
N LEU A 10 33.49 -5.21 -23.56
CA LEU A 10 33.17 -6.26 -22.57
C LEU A 10 31.99 -5.90 -21.68
N LEU A 11 31.80 -4.63 -21.34
CA LEU A 11 30.62 -4.14 -20.61
C LEU A 11 29.35 -4.13 -21.47
N ALA A 12 29.46 -3.86 -22.77
CA ALA A 12 28.34 -3.94 -23.71
C ALA A 12 27.90 -5.39 -24.04
N GLY A 13 28.78 -6.37 -23.88
CA GLY A 13 28.48 -7.78 -24.17
C GLY A 13 27.77 -8.53 -23.04
N SER A 14 27.82 -8.05 -21.81
CA SER A 14 27.14 -8.67 -20.66
C SER A 14 25.72 -8.13 -20.40
N ALA A 15 25.38 -6.94 -20.90
CA ALA A 15 24.04 -6.37 -20.77
C ALA A 15 22.98 -6.97 -21.72
N ALA A 16 23.40 -7.77 -22.71
CA ALA A 16 22.52 -8.28 -23.79
C ALA A 16 21.80 -9.61 -23.45
N ARG A 17 21.95 -10.18 -22.24
CA ARG A 17 21.36 -11.50 -21.92
C ARG A 17 20.18 -11.51 -20.94
N ALA A 18 19.72 -10.35 -20.43
CA ALA A 18 18.60 -10.29 -19.49
C ALA A 18 17.26 -9.84 -20.12
N PHE A 19 17.17 -9.61 -21.41
CA PHE A 19 15.98 -9.09 -22.08
C PHE A 19 15.18 -10.18 -22.80
N GLY A 20 14.26 -10.83 -22.08
CA GLY A 20 13.43 -11.89 -22.64
C GLY A 20 12.17 -12.25 -21.85
N GLN A 21 11.78 -11.44 -20.87
CA GLN A 21 10.53 -11.62 -20.12
C GLN A 21 9.82 -10.27 -19.99
N GLY A 22 8.48 -10.28 -20.06
CA GLY A 22 7.65 -9.07 -19.97
C GLY A 22 7.68 -8.39 -18.60
N VAL A 23 8.29 -9.03 -17.58
CA VAL A 23 8.42 -8.55 -16.21
C VAL A 23 9.89 -8.59 -15.80
N ALA A 24 10.35 -7.58 -15.07
CA ALA A 24 11.68 -7.58 -14.49
C ALA A 24 11.78 -8.60 -13.35
N THR A 25 12.82 -9.42 -13.40
CA THR A 25 13.24 -10.28 -12.30
C THR A 25 14.74 -10.51 -12.39
N ARG A 26 15.42 -10.50 -11.25
CA ARG A 26 16.87 -10.68 -11.19
C ARG A 26 17.29 -12.15 -11.16
N SER A 27 16.32 -13.07 -11.07
CA SER A 27 16.56 -14.52 -10.87
C SER A 27 17.43 -14.80 -9.63
N VAL A 28 17.15 -14.09 -8.55
CA VAL A 28 17.89 -14.18 -7.29
C VAL A 28 17.52 -15.49 -6.59
N LYS A 29 18.54 -16.18 -6.08
CA LYS A 29 18.32 -17.33 -5.19
C LYS A 29 18.02 -16.84 -3.79
N PRO A 30 17.06 -17.47 -3.07
CA PRO A 30 16.77 -17.12 -1.70
C PRO A 30 18.01 -17.28 -0.82
N GLN A 31 18.20 -16.36 0.10
CA GLN A 31 19.22 -16.48 1.13
C GLN A 31 18.87 -17.63 2.09
N PRO A 32 19.85 -18.31 2.67
CA PRO A 32 19.57 -19.30 3.71
C PRO A 32 18.83 -18.66 4.88
N ARG A 33 17.76 -19.32 5.34
CA ARG A 33 17.10 -18.92 6.59
C ARG A 33 18.07 -19.07 7.76
N GLY A 34 18.08 -18.07 8.65
CA GLY A 34 18.83 -18.12 9.90
C GLY A 34 18.30 -19.22 10.83
N GLN A 35 19.00 -19.47 11.93
CA GLN A 35 18.45 -20.31 13.00
C GLN A 35 17.27 -19.57 13.61
N PRO A 36 16.13 -20.27 13.87
CA PRO A 36 14.99 -19.68 14.55
C PRO A 36 15.41 -19.08 15.89
N SER A 37 14.91 -17.87 16.20
CA SER A 37 15.23 -17.18 17.46
C SER A 37 14.71 -17.91 18.70
N GLY A 38 13.70 -18.76 18.52
CA GLY A 38 13.01 -19.45 19.61
C GLY A 38 12.11 -18.55 20.45
N ARG A 39 11.97 -17.26 20.08
CA ARG A 39 11.05 -16.35 20.76
C ARG A 39 9.61 -16.66 20.38
N PRO A 40 8.64 -16.63 21.30
CA PRO A 40 7.23 -16.72 20.93
C PRO A 40 6.84 -15.50 20.09
N PHE A 41 5.95 -15.68 19.14
CA PHE A 41 5.26 -14.61 18.43
C PHE A 41 3.87 -14.44 19.04
N GLY A 42 3.56 -13.25 19.53
CA GLY A 42 2.31 -12.99 20.25
C GLY A 42 1.08 -12.98 19.36
N ALA A 43 1.22 -12.59 18.10
CA ALA A 43 0.10 -12.47 17.17
C ALA A 43 -0.34 -13.82 16.59
N ARG A 44 -1.66 -13.98 16.40
CA ARG A 44 -2.27 -15.17 15.80
C ARG A 44 -3.45 -14.81 14.91
N PHE A 45 -3.29 -14.95 13.62
CA PHE A 45 -4.29 -14.58 12.63
C PHE A 45 -5.25 -15.71 12.29
N THR A 46 -6.55 -15.43 12.42
CA THR A 46 -7.65 -16.33 12.02
C THR A 46 -8.54 -15.63 10.99
N ASP A 47 -8.80 -16.28 9.85
CA ASP A 47 -9.72 -15.73 8.85
C ASP A 47 -11.16 -15.87 9.33
N VAL A 48 -11.81 -14.74 9.63
CA VAL A 48 -13.20 -14.66 10.12
C VAL A 48 -14.16 -14.08 9.08
N ALA A 49 -13.71 -13.85 7.83
CA ALA A 49 -14.51 -13.15 6.82
C ALA A 49 -15.89 -13.77 6.58
N ALA A 50 -15.97 -15.10 6.50
CA ALA A 50 -17.23 -15.81 6.28
C ALA A 50 -18.21 -15.62 7.45
N GLN A 51 -17.71 -15.72 8.70
CA GLN A 51 -18.49 -15.50 9.92
C GLN A 51 -18.90 -14.03 10.06
N ALA A 52 -18.02 -13.13 9.63
CA ALA A 52 -18.26 -11.70 9.63
C ALA A 52 -19.22 -11.22 8.52
N GLY A 53 -19.64 -12.10 7.59
CA GLY A 53 -20.57 -11.74 6.52
C GLY A 53 -19.93 -11.20 5.24
N LEU A 54 -18.59 -11.22 5.11
CA LEU A 54 -17.86 -10.78 3.93
C LEU A 54 -17.76 -11.93 2.91
N THR A 55 -18.85 -12.28 2.27
CA THR A 55 -18.97 -13.51 1.45
C THR A 55 -19.00 -13.29 -0.06
N HIS A 56 -19.06 -12.03 -0.53
CA HIS A 56 -19.11 -11.75 -1.96
C HIS A 56 -17.73 -11.84 -2.60
N PRO A 57 -17.57 -12.58 -3.72
CA PRO A 57 -16.27 -12.70 -4.39
C PRO A 57 -15.85 -11.40 -5.07
N ILE A 58 -14.55 -11.16 -5.06
CA ILE A 58 -13.93 -10.05 -5.78
C ILE A 58 -13.52 -10.55 -7.17
N VAL A 59 -14.28 -10.18 -8.18
CA VAL A 59 -14.16 -10.72 -9.54
C VAL A 59 -13.07 -9.99 -10.32
N TYR A 60 -12.09 -10.74 -10.83
CA TYR A 60 -11.03 -10.20 -11.68
C TYR A 60 -10.67 -11.19 -12.80
N GLY A 61 -11.17 -10.91 -14.01
CA GLY A 61 -10.87 -11.71 -15.19
C GLY A 61 -11.25 -13.17 -15.10
N GLY A 62 -10.69 -13.98 -15.98
CA GLY A 62 -10.90 -15.42 -15.99
C GLY A 62 -10.30 -16.11 -14.74
N VAL A 63 -10.80 -17.31 -14.40
CA VAL A 63 -10.28 -18.10 -13.27
C VAL A 63 -9.09 -18.96 -13.70
N ASP A 64 -9.21 -19.65 -14.84
CA ASP A 64 -8.25 -20.65 -15.32
C ASP A 64 -7.17 -20.08 -16.23
N SER A 65 -7.38 -18.88 -16.77
CA SER A 65 -6.45 -18.17 -17.65
C SER A 65 -6.70 -16.67 -17.64
N LYS A 66 -5.68 -15.89 -17.96
CA LYS A 66 -5.71 -14.43 -18.03
C LYS A 66 -5.23 -13.98 -19.41
N SER A 67 -6.08 -13.29 -20.16
CA SER A 67 -5.75 -12.82 -21.50
C SER A 67 -4.92 -11.54 -21.51
N TYR A 68 -5.17 -10.64 -20.56
CA TYR A 68 -4.53 -9.34 -20.53
C TYR A 68 -4.07 -8.97 -19.11
N ILE A 69 -3.10 -8.07 -19.04
CA ILE A 69 -2.49 -7.61 -17.78
C ILE A 69 -3.52 -6.98 -16.82
N ILE A 70 -4.61 -6.40 -17.33
CA ILE A 70 -5.68 -5.85 -16.48
C ILE A 70 -6.36 -6.92 -15.62
N GLU A 71 -6.39 -8.18 -16.08
CA GLU A 71 -7.01 -9.29 -15.36
C GLU A 71 -6.17 -9.83 -14.21
N VAL A 72 -4.89 -9.42 -14.09
CA VAL A 72 -3.94 -9.99 -13.13
C VAL A 72 -3.56 -9.06 -12.00
N VAL A 73 -3.72 -7.74 -12.18
CA VAL A 73 -3.28 -6.74 -11.20
C VAL A 73 -4.19 -6.71 -9.96
N GLY A 74 -5.49 -6.90 -10.12
CA GLY A 74 -6.43 -6.84 -9.00
C GLY A 74 -6.67 -5.42 -8.48
N CYS A 75 -7.18 -5.31 -7.26
CA CYS A 75 -7.47 -4.03 -6.61
C CYS A 75 -6.97 -3.97 -5.17
N GLY A 76 -7.01 -2.75 -4.64
CA GLY A 76 -6.89 -2.47 -3.21
C GLY A 76 -8.18 -2.75 -2.46
N ILE A 77 -8.15 -2.45 -1.17
CA ILE A 77 -9.24 -2.61 -0.21
C ILE A 77 -9.07 -1.55 0.89
N ALA A 78 -10.11 -1.17 1.62
CA ALA A 78 -9.97 -0.12 2.62
C ALA A 78 -10.69 -0.45 3.93
N PHE A 79 -10.05 -0.08 5.04
CA PHE A 79 -10.66 0.15 6.33
C PHE A 79 -10.87 1.64 6.56
N PHE A 80 -12.06 2.06 6.93
CA PHE A 80 -12.34 3.45 7.32
C PHE A 80 -13.68 3.53 8.06
N ASP A 81 -13.88 4.57 8.85
CA ASP A 81 -15.10 4.84 9.59
C ASP A 81 -15.95 5.84 8.78
N TYR A 82 -16.82 5.32 7.85
CA TYR A 82 -17.50 6.17 6.88
C TYR A 82 -18.65 7.01 7.48
N ASP A 83 -19.18 6.63 8.63
CA ASP A 83 -20.29 7.34 9.29
C ASP A 83 -19.93 7.93 10.67
N ASN A 84 -18.61 7.96 10.98
CA ASN A 84 -18.04 8.53 12.21
C ASN A 84 -18.60 7.91 13.51
N ASP A 85 -18.93 6.61 13.47
CA ASP A 85 -19.47 5.90 14.65
C ASP A 85 -18.39 5.28 15.56
N GLY A 86 -17.11 5.38 15.16
CA GLY A 86 -15.93 4.91 15.90
C GLY A 86 -15.56 3.46 15.63
N TRP A 87 -16.20 2.81 14.64
CA TRP A 87 -15.91 1.44 14.21
C TRP A 87 -15.49 1.44 12.74
N LEU A 88 -14.52 0.60 12.42
CA LEU A 88 -14.05 0.50 11.05
C LEU A 88 -15.02 -0.28 10.18
N ASP A 89 -15.39 0.33 9.09
CA ASP A 89 -16.14 -0.26 8.00
C ASP A 89 -15.19 -0.76 6.89
N VAL A 90 -15.73 -1.51 5.94
CA VAL A 90 -14.95 -2.15 4.90
C VAL A 90 -15.44 -1.73 3.53
N LEU A 91 -14.55 -1.13 2.72
CA LEU A 91 -14.79 -0.93 1.29
C LEU A 91 -13.98 -1.96 0.48
N VAL A 92 -14.70 -2.68 -0.37
CA VAL A 92 -14.14 -3.65 -1.32
C VAL A 92 -14.45 -3.16 -2.74
N PRO A 93 -13.52 -2.45 -3.40
CA PRO A 93 -13.63 -2.21 -4.83
C PRO A 93 -13.67 -3.54 -5.58
N ASN A 94 -14.29 -3.57 -6.75
CA ASN A 94 -14.42 -4.82 -7.50
C ASN A 94 -14.01 -4.63 -8.96
N GLY A 95 -13.50 -5.70 -9.55
CA GLY A 95 -13.23 -5.79 -10.96
C GLY A 95 -14.44 -6.29 -11.75
N THR A 96 -14.15 -6.94 -12.85
CA THR A 96 -15.14 -7.59 -13.72
C THR A 96 -14.45 -8.67 -14.55
N ARG A 97 -15.11 -9.18 -15.57
CA ARG A 97 -14.55 -10.04 -16.63
C ARG A 97 -14.69 -9.38 -17.98
N LEU A 98 -13.86 -9.76 -18.93
CA LEU A 98 -13.98 -9.33 -20.32
C LEU A 98 -15.31 -9.78 -20.91
N GLU A 99 -15.72 -11.00 -20.57
CA GLU A 99 -17.00 -11.61 -20.94
C GLU A 99 -17.58 -12.38 -19.76
N GLY A 100 -18.91 -12.40 -19.64
CA GLY A 100 -19.62 -13.25 -18.68
C GLY A 100 -19.31 -12.92 -17.21
N ALA A 101 -19.23 -11.65 -16.84
CA ALA A 101 -19.13 -11.27 -15.43
C ALA A 101 -20.36 -11.79 -14.66
N PRO A 102 -20.16 -12.39 -13.46
CA PRO A 102 -21.26 -12.84 -12.62
C PRO A 102 -22.24 -11.70 -12.31
N PRO A 103 -23.56 -11.97 -12.26
CA PRO A 103 -24.53 -10.99 -11.81
C PRO A 103 -24.18 -10.45 -10.40
N GLY A 104 -24.41 -9.17 -10.17
CA GLY A 104 -24.13 -8.52 -8.89
C GLY A 104 -22.64 -8.20 -8.64
N THR A 105 -21.78 -8.35 -9.66
CA THR A 105 -20.39 -7.88 -9.60
C THR A 105 -20.38 -6.34 -9.50
N THR A 106 -20.02 -5.81 -8.33
CA THR A 106 -19.98 -4.38 -8.03
C THR A 106 -19.08 -4.14 -6.83
N ASN A 107 -18.66 -2.89 -6.59
CA ASN A 107 -18.04 -2.50 -5.31
C ASN A 107 -18.94 -2.94 -4.16
N ARG A 108 -18.36 -3.10 -2.98
CA ARG A 108 -19.08 -3.39 -1.74
C ARG A 108 -18.64 -2.46 -0.63
N LEU A 109 -19.62 -1.83 0.04
CA LEU A 109 -19.43 -1.18 1.32
C LEU A 109 -20.14 -2.01 2.38
N TYR A 110 -19.38 -2.45 3.37
CA TYR A 110 -19.87 -3.22 4.50
C TYR A 110 -19.77 -2.39 5.76
N LYS A 111 -20.93 -2.11 6.38
CA LYS A 111 -21.01 -1.41 7.67
C LYS A 111 -20.75 -2.40 8.81
N ASN A 112 -19.92 -2.02 9.76
CA ASN A 112 -19.64 -2.77 10.99
C ASN A 112 -20.84 -2.74 11.93
N ASN A 113 -21.32 -3.91 12.37
CA ASN A 113 -22.43 -4.05 13.33
C ASN A 113 -21.98 -3.97 14.79
N ARG A 114 -20.68 -3.80 15.07
CA ARG A 114 -20.07 -3.71 16.41
C ARG A 114 -20.15 -5.01 17.23
N ASP A 115 -20.32 -6.12 16.56
CA ASP A 115 -20.41 -7.47 17.15
C ASP A 115 -19.51 -8.48 16.42
N GLY A 116 -18.52 -7.98 15.66
CA GLY A 116 -17.63 -8.78 14.82
C GLY A 116 -18.25 -9.16 13.47
N THR A 117 -19.43 -8.65 13.14
CA THR A 117 -20.11 -8.88 11.84
C THR A 117 -20.31 -7.59 11.06
N PHE A 118 -20.58 -7.74 9.76
CA PHE A 118 -20.82 -6.63 8.86
C PHE A 118 -22.11 -6.84 8.06
N ILE A 119 -22.73 -5.74 7.64
CA ILE A 119 -23.87 -5.73 6.75
C ILE A 119 -23.54 -4.96 5.45
N ASP A 120 -23.90 -5.54 4.29
CA ASP A 120 -23.74 -4.88 2.99
C ASP A 120 -24.72 -3.69 2.89
N VAL A 121 -24.18 -2.49 2.75
CA VAL A 121 -24.93 -1.23 2.60
C VAL A 121 -24.68 -0.55 1.26
N THR A 122 -24.04 -1.23 0.32
CA THR A 122 -23.56 -0.69 -0.97
C THR A 122 -24.63 0.07 -1.76
N GLU A 123 -25.81 -0.54 -1.93
CA GLU A 123 -26.91 0.06 -2.68
C GLU A 123 -27.44 1.31 -1.96
N LYS A 124 -27.65 1.21 -0.65
CA LYS A 124 -28.10 2.32 0.18
C LYS A 124 -27.07 3.47 0.20
N ALA A 125 -25.79 3.13 0.21
CA ALA A 125 -24.71 4.10 0.21
C ALA A 125 -24.48 4.76 -1.18
N GLY A 126 -25.07 4.28 -2.27
CA GLY A 126 -24.90 4.84 -3.61
C GLY A 126 -23.57 4.45 -4.28
N LEU A 127 -22.92 3.35 -3.82
CA LEU A 127 -21.59 2.92 -4.31
C LEU A 127 -21.66 1.77 -5.34
N VAL A 128 -22.84 1.44 -5.85
CA VAL A 128 -23.00 0.41 -6.89
C VAL A 128 -22.29 0.87 -8.16
N ARG A 129 -21.22 0.16 -8.54
CA ARG A 129 -20.49 0.42 -9.78
C ARG A 129 -19.81 -0.85 -10.26
N THR A 130 -20.00 -1.16 -11.53
CA THR A 130 -19.31 -2.25 -12.23
C THR A 130 -18.15 -1.67 -13.03
N GLY A 131 -17.02 -2.35 -13.07
CA GLY A 131 -15.83 -1.94 -13.83
C GLY A 131 -14.57 -2.56 -13.25
N TRP A 132 -13.42 -2.25 -13.85
CA TRP A 132 -12.12 -2.69 -13.36
C TRP A 132 -11.60 -1.64 -12.37
N ALA A 133 -12.01 -1.73 -11.11
CA ALA A 133 -11.46 -0.89 -10.06
C ALA A 133 -10.00 -1.26 -9.78
N SER A 134 -9.18 -0.31 -9.37
CA SER A 134 -7.79 -0.56 -8.99
C SER A 134 -7.51 -0.08 -7.57
N ALA A 135 -7.19 1.17 -7.38
CA ALA A 135 -6.83 1.71 -6.07
C ALA A 135 -7.98 2.49 -5.42
N VAL A 136 -7.90 2.57 -4.11
CA VAL A 136 -8.73 3.46 -3.30
C VAL A 136 -7.85 4.29 -2.38
N THR A 137 -8.18 5.58 -2.23
CA THR A 137 -7.64 6.45 -1.19
C THR A 137 -8.78 7.09 -0.42
N VAL A 138 -8.59 7.24 0.89
CA VAL A 138 -9.59 7.73 1.84
C VAL A 138 -9.09 9.02 2.48
N GLY A 139 -9.94 10.05 2.56
CA GLY A 139 -9.61 11.31 3.21
C GLY A 139 -10.70 12.35 3.00
N ASP A 140 -10.83 13.27 3.94
CA ASP A 140 -11.78 14.38 3.95
C ASP A 140 -11.22 15.53 3.10
N TYR A 141 -11.53 15.54 1.78
CA TYR A 141 -10.91 16.49 0.85
C TYR A 141 -11.50 17.90 0.95
N ASP A 142 -12.72 18.07 1.45
CA ASP A 142 -13.38 19.37 1.61
C ASP A 142 -13.47 19.84 3.07
N ASN A 143 -12.84 19.10 3.99
CA ASN A 143 -12.74 19.40 5.42
C ASN A 143 -14.10 19.49 6.15
N ASP A 144 -15.12 18.76 5.68
CA ASP A 144 -16.46 18.73 6.29
C ASP A 144 -16.57 17.79 7.50
N GLY A 145 -15.58 16.94 7.72
CA GLY A 145 -15.46 16.00 8.82
C GLY A 145 -15.88 14.58 8.51
N PHE A 146 -16.19 14.27 7.25
CA PHE A 146 -16.46 12.92 6.77
C PHE A 146 -15.44 12.50 5.73
N ASP A 147 -15.01 11.26 5.80
CA ASP A 147 -14.03 10.74 4.85
C ASP A 147 -14.69 10.45 3.50
N ASP A 148 -14.09 11.01 2.44
CA ASP A 148 -14.42 10.81 1.05
C ASP A 148 -13.57 9.71 0.42
N LEU A 149 -13.97 9.26 -0.78
CA LEU A 149 -13.33 8.18 -1.48
C LEU A 149 -12.90 8.62 -2.89
N PHE A 150 -11.66 8.40 -3.25
CA PHE A 150 -11.26 8.42 -4.64
C PHE A 150 -10.86 7.01 -5.08
N VAL A 151 -11.54 6.50 -6.13
CA VAL A 151 -11.32 5.14 -6.65
C VAL A 151 -10.87 5.22 -8.09
N THR A 152 -9.73 4.60 -8.40
CA THR A 152 -9.22 4.50 -9.77
C THR A 152 -9.79 3.29 -10.48
N TYR A 153 -9.97 3.42 -11.80
CA TYR A 153 -10.51 2.37 -12.67
C TYR A 153 -9.73 2.30 -13.98
N TYR A 154 -9.79 1.16 -14.64
CA TYR A 154 -9.62 1.15 -16.08
C TYR A 154 -10.84 1.83 -16.72
N GLY A 155 -10.59 2.98 -17.34
CA GLY A 155 -11.63 3.87 -17.81
C GLY A 155 -11.63 5.18 -17.03
N ARG A 156 -12.73 5.48 -16.35
CA ARG A 156 -12.91 6.73 -15.61
C ARG A 156 -12.77 6.51 -14.11
N ASN A 157 -11.89 7.25 -13.47
CA ASN A 157 -11.77 7.33 -12.02
C ASN A 157 -13.00 8.04 -11.42
N VAL A 158 -13.25 7.84 -10.12
CA VAL A 158 -14.41 8.43 -9.44
C VAL A 158 -14.01 9.05 -8.11
N LEU A 159 -14.44 10.29 -7.90
CA LEU A 159 -14.48 10.95 -6.60
C LEU A 159 -15.90 10.82 -6.03
N TYR A 160 -16.02 10.13 -4.92
CA TYR A 160 -17.25 10.02 -4.14
C TYR A 160 -17.19 10.93 -2.92
N HIS A 161 -18.04 11.95 -2.89
CA HIS A 161 -18.23 12.79 -1.72
C HIS A 161 -19.15 12.09 -0.71
N ASN A 162 -18.73 12.04 0.54
CA ASN A 162 -19.53 11.52 1.65
C ASN A 162 -20.52 12.56 2.14
N ASN A 163 -21.82 12.31 2.01
CA ASN A 163 -22.86 13.27 2.36
C ASN A 163 -23.10 13.40 3.88
N GLY A 164 -22.32 12.73 4.74
CA GLY A 164 -22.49 12.73 6.20
C GLY A 164 -23.77 12.06 6.74
N ASN A 165 -24.51 11.37 5.88
CA ASN A 165 -25.78 10.72 6.20
C ASN A 165 -25.79 9.21 5.87
N GLY A 166 -24.59 8.64 5.66
CA GLY A 166 -24.41 7.25 5.27
C GLY A 166 -24.55 6.98 3.77
N THR A 167 -24.53 8.03 2.94
CA THR A 167 -24.56 7.92 1.47
C THR A 167 -23.43 8.71 0.83
N PHE A 168 -23.08 8.33 -0.41
CA PHE A 168 -22.04 8.98 -1.21
C PHE A 168 -22.64 9.50 -2.52
N THR A 169 -22.04 10.57 -3.04
CA THR A 169 -22.38 11.16 -4.33
C THR A 169 -21.15 11.18 -5.25
N ASP A 170 -21.28 10.64 -6.48
CA ASP A 170 -20.24 10.81 -7.51
C ASP A 170 -20.19 12.29 -7.91
N VAL A 171 -19.09 12.95 -7.58
CA VAL A 171 -18.85 14.39 -7.84
C VAL A 171 -17.74 14.61 -8.86
N THR A 172 -17.24 13.57 -9.52
CA THR A 172 -16.07 13.57 -10.40
C THR A 172 -16.14 14.66 -11.46
N GLU A 173 -17.29 14.81 -12.12
CA GLU A 173 -17.48 15.80 -13.19
C GLU A 173 -17.49 17.22 -12.61
N ARG A 174 -18.24 17.46 -11.54
CA ARG A 174 -18.29 18.74 -10.84
C ARG A 174 -16.93 19.15 -10.29
N ALA A 175 -16.16 18.18 -9.81
CA ALA A 175 -14.82 18.40 -9.26
C ALA A 175 -13.75 18.69 -10.32
N GLY A 176 -14.08 18.61 -11.63
CA GLY A 176 -13.09 18.82 -12.69
C GLY A 176 -12.11 17.66 -12.91
N LEU A 177 -12.39 16.48 -12.33
CA LEU A 177 -11.55 15.28 -12.42
C LEU A 177 -11.95 14.36 -13.58
N HIS A 178 -12.97 14.74 -14.34
CA HIS A 178 -13.43 13.99 -15.49
C HIS A 178 -12.43 14.03 -16.66
N HIS A 179 -12.28 12.91 -17.34
CA HIS A 179 -11.52 12.81 -18.59
C HIS A 179 -12.18 11.79 -19.54
N ASP A 180 -12.14 12.09 -20.86
CA ASP A 180 -12.73 11.20 -21.87
C ASP A 180 -11.83 10.03 -22.27
N ALA A 181 -10.52 10.14 -22.03
CA ALA A 181 -9.58 9.10 -22.42
C ALA A 181 -9.73 7.86 -21.52
N VAL A 182 -9.76 6.68 -22.13
CA VAL A 182 -9.63 5.42 -21.38
C VAL A 182 -8.20 5.31 -20.87
N ARG A 183 -8.05 5.18 -19.56
CA ARG A 183 -6.76 5.07 -18.87
C ARG A 183 -6.75 3.81 -18.00
N TYR A 184 -5.57 3.26 -17.78
CA TYR A 184 -5.40 2.20 -16.80
C TYR A 184 -5.04 2.84 -15.44
N GLY A 185 -6.07 3.27 -14.70
CA GLY A 185 -5.90 3.84 -13.36
C GLY A 185 -5.23 2.83 -12.43
N ALA A 186 -4.27 3.31 -11.66
CA ALA A 186 -3.46 2.55 -10.72
C ALA A 186 -3.52 3.21 -9.34
N GLY A 187 -2.39 3.38 -8.64
CA GLY A 187 -2.34 4.04 -7.34
C GLY A 187 -2.90 5.46 -7.36
N CYS A 188 -3.34 5.93 -6.20
CA CYS A 188 -3.73 7.31 -5.96
C CYS A 188 -3.49 7.63 -4.49
N THR A 189 -3.17 8.86 -4.15
CA THR A 189 -3.02 9.26 -2.75
C THR A 189 -3.45 10.71 -2.55
N TRP A 190 -4.09 10.97 -1.41
CA TRP A 190 -4.26 12.33 -0.93
C TRP A 190 -2.94 12.84 -0.35
N VAL A 191 -2.66 14.11 -0.58
CA VAL A 191 -1.46 14.80 -0.09
C VAL A 191 -1.74 16.29 0.01
N ASP A 192 -1.35 16.93 1.08
CA ASP A 192 -1.36 18.41 1.23
C ASP A 192 0.05 18.89 0.82
N TYR A 193 0.32 18.94 -0.51
CA TYR A 193 1.69 19.11 -1.02
C TYR A 193 2.23 20.54 -0.86
N ASP A 194 1.36 21.53 -0.78
CA ASP A 194 1.74 22.94 -0.62
C ASP A 194 1.43 23.49 0.79
N ARG A 195 0.95 22.61 1.68
CA ARG A 195 0.68 22.87 3.10
C ARG A 195 -0.36 23.98 3.32
N ASP A 196 -1.35 24.05 2.46
CA ASP A 196 -2.42 25.02 2.55
C ASP A 196 -3.61 24.54 3.41
N GLY A 197 -3.55 23.32 3.93
CA GLY A 197 -4.56 22.69 4.79
C GLY A 197 -5.67 22.00 4.03
N ARG A 198 -5.53 21.78 2.73
CA ARG A 198 -6.44 21.02 1.89
C ARG A 198 -5.75 19.79 1.30
N LEU A 199 -6.51 18.73 1.09
CA LEU A 199 -5.98 17.53 0.47
C LEU A 199 -6.02 17.67 -1.06
N ASP A 200 -4.85 17.65 -1.67
CA ASP A 200 -4.63 17.53 -3.10
C ASP A 200 -4.61 16.05 -3.51
N LEU A 201 -4.74 15.80 -4.81
CA LEU A 201 -4.88 14.44 -5.31
C LEU A 201 -3.74 14.08 -6.27
N PHE A 202 -2.93 13.08 -5.90
CA PHE A 202 -1.94 12.47 -6.79
C PHE A 202 -2.49 11.17 -7.39
N VAL A 203 -2.46 11.04 -8.72
CA VAL A 203 -3.06 9.91 -9.45
C VAL A 203 -2.03 9.27 -10.36
N VAL A 204 -2.01 7.95 -10.36
CA VAL A 204 -1.11 7.11 -11.16
C VAL A 204 -1.88 6.43 -12.29
N THR A 205 -1.33 6.44 -13.49
CA THR A 205 -1.77 5.66 -14.65
C THR A 205 -0.69 4.62 -14.97
N TYR A 206 -1.02 3.34 -14.89
CA TYR A 206 -0.06 2.23 -15.07
C TYR A 206 0.40 2.08 -16.51
N LEU A 207 -0.56 2.02 -17.45
CA LEU A 207 -0.32 1.88 -18.89
C LEU A 207 -1.13 2.92 -19.66
N ASN A 208 -0.52 3.54 -20.65
CA ASN A 208 -1.19 4.48 -21.55
C ASN A 208 -1.65 3.77 -22.84
N THR A 209 -2.57 2.81 -22.68
CA THR A 209 -3.06 2.00 -23.78
C THR A 209 -4.50 1.53 -23.52
N THR A 210 -5.16 1.00 -24.54
CA THR A 210 -6.49 0.38 -24.44
C THR A 210 -6.42 -1.13 -24.68
N LEU A 211 -7.43 -1.89 -24.24
CA LEU A 211 -7.45 -3.36 -24.33
C LEU A 211 -7.29 -3.84 -25.78
N GLU A 212 -7.89 -3.14 -26.74
CA GLU A 212 -7.85 -3.51 -28.18
C GLU A 212 -6.45 -3.44 -28.78
N LYS A 213 -5.52 -2.72 -28.11
CA LYS A 213 -4.12 -2.56 -28.54
C LYS A 213 -3.19 -3.51 -27.83
N LEU A 214 -3.66 -4.26 -26.83
CA LEU A 214 -2.82 -5.20 -26.09
C LEU A 214 -2.63 -6.49 -26.89
N PRO A 215 -1.38 -7.02 -26.98
CA PRO A 215 -1.14 -8.32 -27.60
C PRO A 215 -1.68 -9.44 -26.71
N GLY A 216 -2.19 -10.50 -27.34
CA GLY A 216 -2.68 -11.70 -26.66
C GLY A 216 -1.55 -12.56 -26.06
N PRO A 217 -1.92 -13.57 -25.24
CA PRO A 217 -0.98 -14.47 -24.61
C PRO A 217 -0.04 -15.16 -25.63
N GLY A 218 1.26 -15.18 -25.34
CA GLY A 218 2.25 -15.82 -26.20
C GLY A 218 2.53 -15.11 -27.53
N ALA A 219 1.94 -13.94 -27.81
CA ALA A 219 2.07 -13.22 -29.07
C ALA A 219 3.53 -12.86 -29.43
N ASN A 220 4.36 -12.59 -28.44
CA ASN A 220 5.78 -12.30 -28.59
C ASN A 220 6.57 -12.79 -27.38
N ARG A 221 7.88 -12.47 -27.30
CA ARG A 221 8.77 -12.89 -26.20
C ARG A 221 8.37 -12.34 -24.85
N ASP A 222 7.79 -11.14 -24.80
CA ASP A 222 7.38 -10.45 -23.57
C ASP A 222 6.04 -11.00 -23.04
N CYS A 223 5.37 -11.84 -23.82
CA CYS A 223 4.13 -12.55 -23.47
C CYS A 223 4.41 -14.02 -23.08
N ARG A 224 5.60 -14.29 -22.52
CA ARG A 224 6.00 -15.62 -22.02
C ARG A 224 6.70 -15.48 -20.68
N TRP A 225 6.43 -16.42 -19.78
CA TRP A 225 7.17 -16.54 -18.52
C TRP A 225 7.74 -17.94 -18.39
N LYS A 226 9.07 -18.05 -18.22
CA LYS A 226 9.79 -19.34 -18.20
C LYS A 226 9.41 -20.28 -19.36
N GLY A 227 9.14 -19.71 -20.53
CA GLY A 227 8.76 -20.46 -21.73
C GLY A 227 7.26 -20.74 -21.86
N VAL A 228 6.46 -20.60 -20.82
CA VAL A 228 5.00 -20.75 -20.86
C VAL A 228 4.36 -19.51 -21.49
N PRO A 229 3.45 -19.65 -22.48
CA PRO A 229 2.67 -18.53 -22.98
C PRO A 229 1.76 -17.96 -21.89
N VAL A 230 1.84 -16.65 -21.64
CA VAL A 230 1.04 -15.92 -20.63
C VAL A 230 0.62 -14.58 -21.22
N ASN A 231 -0.25 -13.83 -20.53
CA ASN A 231 -0.50 -12.44 -20.89
C ASN A 231 0.81 -11.63 -20.87
N CYS A 232 0.88 -10.59 -21.68
CA CYS A 232 2.08 -9.78 -21.79
C CYS A 232 2.28 -8.96 -20.50
N GLY A 233 3.51 -8.93 -20.00
CA GLY A 233 3.92 -8.08 -18.90
C GLY A 233 4.02 -6.61 -19.34
N PRO A 234 4.36 -5.66 -18.42
CA PRO A 234 4.36 -4.26 -18.80
C PRO A 234 5.43 -3.91 -19.81
N ARG A 235 6.60 -4.58 -19.79
CA ARG A 235 7.68 -4.32 -20.75
C ARG A 235 7.22 -4.55 -22.18
N GLY A 236 7.54 -3.58 -23.04
CA GLY A 236 7.10 -3.60 -24.44
C GLY A 236 5.71 -2.98 -24.67
N LEU A 237 4.99 -2.62 -23.61
CA LEU A 237 3.73 -1.87 -23.68
C LEU A 237 3.98 -0.35 -23.51
N PRO A 238 3.04 0.53 -23.90
CA PRO A 238 3.16 1.96 -23.65
C PRO A 238 3.21 2.26 -22.16
N THR A 239 4.24 3.03 -21.74
CA THR A 239 4.46 3.41 -20.35
C THR A 239 3.35 4.31 -19.80
N GLY A 240 3.17 4.29 -18.49
CA GLY A 240 2.21 5.12 -17.78
C GLY A 240 2.73 6.53 -17.49
N PHE A 241 2.00 7.23 -16.64
CA PHE A 241 2.30 8.59 -16.21
C PHE A 241 1.63 8.88 -14.87
N VAL A 242 1.95 10.03 -14.28
CA VAL A 242 1.33 10.51 -13.04
C VAL A 242 0.72 11.89 -13.23
N GLN A 243 -0.26 12.23 -12.39
CA GLN A 243 -0.94 13.53 -12.37
C GLN A 243 -1.05 14.02 -10.93
N LEU A 244 -0.96 15.34 -10.77
CA LEU A 244 -1.21 16.05 -9.52
C LEU A 244 -2.32 17.06 -9.75
N PHE A 245 -3.35 17.02 -8.92
CA PHE A 245 -4.50 17.90 -8.94
C PHE A 245 -4.53 18.72 -7.66
N HIS A 246 -4.40 20.04 -7.79
CA HIS A 246 -4.51 21.00 -6.68
C HIS A 246 -5.96 21.21 -6.31
N ASN A 247 -6.28 21.16 -5.02
CA ASN A 247 -7.60 21.40 -4.46
C ASN A 247 -7.87 22.89 -4.31
N ASN A 248 -8.82 23.44 -5.08
CA ASN A 248 -9.14 24.86 -5.09
C ASN A 248 -9.90 25.35 -3.83
N GLY A 249 -10.33 24.43 -2.94
CA GLY A 249 -11.07 24.73 -1.71
C GLY A 249 -12.56 25.03 -1.92
N ASP A 250 -13.09 24.87 -3.12
CA ASP A 250 -14.49 25.04 -3.49
C ASP A 250 -15.15 23.74 -3.99
N GLY A 251 -14.51 22.60 -3.73
CA GLY A 251 -14.92 21.28 -4.20
C GLY A 251 -14.48 20.96 -5.62
N THR A 252 -13.62 21.80 -6.22
CA THR A 252 -13.03 21.58 -7.55
C THR A 252 -11.52 21.40 -7.48
N PHE A 253 -10.94 20.80 -8.53
CA PHE A 253 -9.51 20.56 -8.64
C PHE A 253 -8.95 21.12 -9.94
N THR A 254 -7.69 21.56 -9.91
CA THR A 254 -6.94 22.03 -11.06
C THR A 254 -5.77 21.08 -11.35
N ASP A 255 -5.64 20.58 -12.58
CA ASP A 255 -4.47 19.77 -13.00
C ASP A 255 -3.22 20.64 -13.04
N VAL A 256 -2.32 20.42 -12.08
CA VAL A 256 -1.03 21.12 -11.95
C VAL A 256 0.16 20.23 -12.31
N SER A 257 -0.07 19.07 -12.93
CA SER A 257 0.96 18.06 -13.21
C SER A 257 2.18 18.58 -13.95
N ARG A 258 1.98 19.48 -14.93
CA ARG A 258 3.08 20.12 -15.67
C ARG A 258 3.75 21.23 -14.86
N GLN A 259 2.96 22.03 -14.19
CA GLN A 259 3.42 23.17 -13.40
C GLN A 259 4.23 22.70 -12.19
N SER A 260 3.78 21.64 -11.52
CA SER A 260 4.47 21.01 -10.39
C SER A 260 5.70 20.18 -10.79
N GLY A 261 5.89 19.90 -12.08
CA GLY A 261 7.02 19.13 -12.58
C GLY A 261 6.83 17.61 -12.53
N VAL A 262 5.79 17.06 -11.90
CA VAL A 262 5.59 15.59 -11.80
C VAL A 262 5.39 14.94 -13.17
N ALA A 263 4.78 15.64 -14.12
CA ALA A 263 4.59 15.15 -15.48
C ALA A 263 5.89 15.03 -16.31
N ALA A 264 7.02 15.49 -15.80
CA ALA A 264 8.33 15.32 -16.47
C ALA A 264 8.85 13.88 -16.33
N ALA A 265 8.46 13.15 -15.29
CA ALA A 265 8.79 11.73 -15.12
C ALA A 265 8.08 10.88 -16.18
N SER A 266 8.82 10.02 -16.84
CA SER A 266 8.32 9.23 -17.96
C SER A 266 9.13 7.94 -18.16
N GLY A 267 8.64 7.05 -18.99
CA GLY A 267 9.36 5.81 -19.35
C GLY A 267 9.25 4.70 -18.32
N SER A 268 8.32 4.82 -17.36
CA SER A 268 8.09 3.78 -16.34
C SER A 268 6.65 3.26 -16.34
N TYR A 269 6.42 2.19 -15.58
CA TYR A 269 5.12 1.57 -15.34
C TYR A 269 4.73 1.80 -13.86
N PRO A 270 4.29 2.99 -13.49
CA PRO A 270 4.02 3.34 -12.10
C PRO A 270 2.77 2.60 -11.58
N MET A 271 2.82 2.11 -10.35
CA MET A 271 1.73 1.39 -9.70
C MET A 271 1.28 2.09 -8.41
N THR A 272 1.85 1.80 -7.29
CA THR A 272 1.44 2.35 -5.99
C THR A 272 2.18 3.65 -5.70
N ALA A 273 1.47 4.64 -5.15
CA ALA A 273 2.05 5.90 -4.68
C ALA A 273 1.77 6.09 -3.19
N VAL A 274 2.79 6.51 -2.43
CA VAL A 274 2.65 6.84 -1.00
C VAL A 274 3.33 8.19 -0.75
N ALA A 275 2.58 9.09 -0.10
CA ALA A 275 3.07 10.40 0.30
C ALA A 275 3.52 10.38 1.77
N ALA A 276 4.72 10.88 2.05
CA ALA A 276 5.29 11.03 3.39
C ALA A 276 6.47 12.00 3.35
N ASP A 277 6.84 12.53 4.50
CA ASP A 277 8.05 13.35 4.66
C ASP A 277 9.28 12.43 4.80
N TYR A 278 9.95 12.12 3.69
CA TYR A 278 11.04 11.16 3.67
C TYR A 278 12.39 11.73 4.11
N ASP A 279 12.62 13.03 3.97
CA ASP A 279 13.89 13.67 4.37
C ASP A 279 13.77 14.51 5.66
N ASN A 280 12.63 14.39 6.36
CA ASN A 280 12.33 15.05 7.64
C ASN A 280 12.36 16.59 7.60
N ASP A 281 12.13 17.18 6.43
CA ASP A 281 12.12 18.64 6.25
C ASP A 281 10.75 19.27 6.54
N GLY A 282 9.73 18.45 6.79
CA GLY A 282 8.36 18.84 7.16
C GLY A 282 7.44 19.04 5.95
N TRP A 283 7.87 18.70 4.73
CA TRP A 283 7.08 18.73 3.52
C TRP A 283 6.86 17.33 2.96
N PRO A 284 5.67 17.00 2.49
CA PRO A 284 5.43 15.68 1.95
C PRO A 284 6.09 15.48 0.59
N ASP A 285 6.85 14.41 0.45
CA ASP A 285 7.35 13.84 -0.79
C ASP A 285 6.41 12.74 -1.28
N ILE A 286 6.62 12.22 -2.51
CA ILE A 286 5.80 11.14 -3.06
C ILE A 286 6.70 10.03 -3.62
N TYR A 287 6.65 8.85 -3.02
CA TYR A 287 7.32 7.67 -3.56
C TYR A 287 6.36 6.84 -4.41
N VAL A 288 6.81 6.43 -5.60
CA VAL A 288 6.01 5.64 -6.56
C VAL A 288 6.75 4.37 -6.91
N ALA A 289 6.20 3.22 -6.51
CA ALA A 289 6.70 1.93 -6.95
C ALA A 289 6.35 1.73 -8.43
N CYS A 290 7.35 1.38 -9.23
CA CYS A 290 7.20 1.12 -10.66
C CYS A 290 7.46 -0.35 -10.97
N ASP A 291 6.58 -0.94 -11.78
CA ASP A 291 6.72 -2.32 -12.24
C ASP A 291 7.76 -2.40 -13.36
N SER A 292 8.79 -3.23 -13.15
CA SER A 292 9.78 -3.58 -14.16
C SER A 292 10.63 -2.42 -14.73
N THR A 293 10.62 -1.28 -14.04
CA THR A 293 11.35 -0.05 -14.38
C THR A 293 11.81 0.65 -13.10
N PRO A 294 12.71 1.65 -13.17
CA PRO A 294 13.10 2.41 -11.98
C PRO A 294 11.90 3.06 -11.29
N SER A 295 11.82 2.91 -9.96
CA SER A 295 10.82 3.59 -9.13
C SER A 295 11.14 5.07 -9.01
N TRP A 296 10.13 5.90 -8.76
CA TRP A 296 10.27 7.35 -8.64
C TRP A 296 10.15 7.82 -7.20
N LEU A 297 10.94 8.84 -6.84
CA LEU A 297 10.77 9.63 -5.62
C LEU A 297 10.69 11.11 -6.01
N PHE A 298 9.52 11.68 -5.93
CA PHE A 298 9.27 13.10 -6.14
C PHE A 298 9.52 13.84 -4.84
N ARG A 299 10.68 14.52 -4.77
CA ARG A 299 11.03 15.37 -3.65
C ARG A 299 10.38 16.73 -3.79
N ASN A 300 9.68 17.18 -2.75
CA ASN A 300 9.06 18.49 -2.67
C ASN A 300 10.13 19.62 -2.61
N GLN A 301 9.95 20.67 -3.40
CA GLN A 301 10.90 21.78 -3.44
C GLN A 301 10.44 23.01 -2.62
N HIS A 302 9.32 22.89 -1.88
CA HIS A 302 8.72 23.93 -1.01
C HIS A 302 8.17 25.15 -1.76
N ASP A 303 8.04 25.08 -3.07
CA ASP A 303 7.56 26.16 -3.94
C ASP A 303 6.39 25.71 -4.84
N GLY A 304 5.75 24.60 -4.48
CA GLY A 304 4.68 23.98 -5.27
C GLY A 304 5.19 23.06 -6.38
N THR A 305 6.51 22.83 -6.45
CA THR A 305 7.10 21.94 -7.46
C THR A 305 7.77 20.72 -6.83
N PHE A 306 7.97 19.69 -7.66
CA PHE A 306 8.66 18.46 -7.31
C PHE A 306 9.84 18.20 -8.25
N ARG A 307 10.84 17.52 -7.73
CA ARG A 307 11.95 16.99 -8.49
C ARG A 307 12.02 15.46 -8.30
N GLU A 308 12.08 14.72 -9.41
CA GLU A 308 12.29 13.26 -9.35
C GLU A 308 13.75 12.97 -8.97
N GLU A 309 13.99 12.32 -7.83
CA GLU A 309 15.30 12.04 -7.25
C GLU A 309 15.48 10.55 -6.86
N GLY A 310 14.62 9.64 -7.29
CA GLY A 310 14.63 8.23 -6.87
C GLY A 310 15.97 7.54 -7.08
N LEU A 311 16.64 7.78 -8.22
CA LEU A 311 17.97 7.24 -8.47
C LEU A 311 19.05 7.87 -7.56
N LEU A 312 18.99 9.17 -7.37
CA LEU A 312 19.92 9.92 -6.51
C LEU A 312 19.78 9.49 -5.05
N ARG A 313 18.55 9.23 -4.61
CA ARG A 313 18.21 8.89 -3.22
C ARG A 313 18.33 7.40 -2.91
N GLY A 314 18.65 6.55 -3.92
CA GLY A 314 18.92 5.13 -3.72
C GLY A 314 17.69 4.22 -3.65
N VAL A 315 16.48 4.69 -4.06
CA VAL A 315 15.22 3.92 -3.99
C VAL A 315 14.65 3.50 -5.35
N ALA A 316 15.33 3.85 -6.45
CA ALA A 316 14.85 3.55 -7.79
C ALA A 316 15.13 2.10 -8.22
N LEU A 317 16.26 1.53 -7.81
CA LEU A 317 16.81 0.26 -8.25
C LEU A 317 17.21 -0.61 -7.06
N SER A 318 17.47 -1.90 -7.29
CA SER A 318 18.06 -2.80 -6.29
C SER A 318 19.51 -2.42 -5.93
N GLU A 319 20.07 -3.05 -4.90
CA GLU A 319 21.50 -2.94 -4.53
C GLU A 319 22.45 -3.20 -5.72
N ASP A 320 22.07 -4.12 -6.61
CA ASP A 320 22.85 -4.46 -7.81
C ASP A 320 22.68 -3.44 -8.95
N GLY A 321 21.91 -2.36 -8.76
CA GLY A 321 21.59 -1.38 -9.81
C GLY A 321 20.66 -1.91 -10.89
N LEU A 322 19.84 -2.93 -10.60
CA LEU A 322 18.92 -3.55 -11.54
C LEU A 322 17.47 -3.14 -11.26
N GLU A 323 16.68 -3.08 -12.34
CA GLU A 323 15.25 -2.86 -12.28
C GLU A 323 14.52 -4.05 -11.65
N GLN A 324 13.46 -3.76 -10.90
CA GLN A 324 12.61 -4.74 -10.26
C GLN A 324 11.14 -4.43 -10.54
N ALA A 325 10.27 -5.43 -10.45
CA ALA A 325 8.82 -5.24 -10.59
C ALA A 325 8.22 -4.78 -9.26
N GLY A 326 8.27 -3.48 -8.98
CA GLY A 326 7.75 -2.89 -7.73
C GLY A 326 6.23 -2.79 -7.72
N MET A 327 5.59 -3.21 -6.61
CA MET A 327 4.14 -3.27 -6.47
C MET A 327 3.64 -2.57 -5.19
N GLY A 328 3.60 -3.26 -4.07
CA GLY A 328 3.17 -2.70 -2.78
C GLY A 328 4.28 -1.94 -2.05
N ILE A 329 3.87 -0.98 -1.24
CA ILE A 329 4.76 -0.13 -0.41
C ILE A 329 4.24 -0.14 1.02
N ALA A 330 5.11 -0.42 1.98
CA ALA A 330 4.88 -0.15 3.39
C ALA A 330 5.91 0.86 3.90
N LEU A 331 5.46 1.73 4.79
CA LEU A 331 6.30 2.66 5.54
C LEU A 331 6.33 2.27 7.01
N GLY A 332 7.48 2.43 7.65
CA GLY A 332 7.63 2.23 9.09
C GLY A 332 9.05 2.53 9.55
N ASP A 333 9.20 2.78 10.81
CA ASP A 333 10.48 2.99 11.51
C ASP A 333 10.89 1.64 12.11
N TYR A 334 11.48 0.74 11.28
CA TYR A 334 11.71 -0.64 11.71
C TYR A 334 12.85 -0.81 12.71
N ASP A 335 13.83 0.09 12.69
CA ASP A 335 14.98 0.05 13.61
C ASP A 335 14.89 1.08 14.74
N LEU A 336 13.76 1.79 14.84
CA LEU A 336 13.42 2.76 15.89
C LEU A 336 14.39 3.95 15.96
N ASP A 337 14.92 4.37 14.81
CA ASP A 337 15.82 5.52 14.73
C ASP A 337 15.07 6.85 14.50
N GLY A 338 13.75 6.80 14.31
CA GLY A 338 12.85 7.96 14.13
C GLY A 338 12.69 8.39 12.67
N HIS A 339 13.19 7.60 11.72
CA HIS A 339 13.06 7.84 10.29
C HIS A 339 12.19 6.78 9.64
N LEU A 340 11.44 7.18 8.61
CA LEU A 340 10.59 6.23 7.89
C LEU A 340 11.38 5.47 6.85
N ASP A 341 11.37 4.17 6.99
CA ASP A 341 11.93 3.21 6.04
C ASP A 341 10.88 2.76 5.03
N ILE A 342 11.32 2.21 3.91
CA ILE A 342 10.44 1.73 2.85
C ILE A 342 10.62 0.22 2.68
N PHE A 343 9.53 -0.55 2.81
CA PHE A 343 9.49 -1.92 2.33
C PHE A 343 8.67 -1.99 1.05
N LYS A 344 9.22 -2.61 0.00
CA LYS A 344 8.61 -2.72 -1.33
C LYS A 344 8.55 -4.16 -1.78
N THR A 345 7.38 -4.60 -2.26
CA THR A 345 7.16 -5.96 -2.75
C THR A 345 7.50 -6.10 -4.23
N HIS A 346 7.90 -7.32 -4.64
CA HIS A 346 8.37 -7.60 -5.98
C HIS A 346 7.85 -8.93 -6.55
N PHE A 347 8.16 -9.16 -7.82
CA PHE A 347 7.78 -10.35 -8.55
C PHE A 347 8.58 -11.59 -8.11
N ALA A 348 8.11 -12.80 -8.52
CA ALA A 348 8.80 -14.06 -8.25
C ALA A 348 10.22 -14.11 -8.85
N ASP A 349 11.10 -14.92 -8.28
CA ASP A 349 12.53 -15.02 -8.54
C ASP A 349 13.30 -13.72 -8.25
N ASP A 350 12.73 -12.87 -7.39
CA ASP A 350 13.37 -11.67 -6.86
C ASP A 350 13.10 -11.53 -5.34
N THR A 351 13.85 -10.67 -4.66
CA THR A 351 13.62 -10.33 -3.27
C THR A 351 12.65 -9.15 -3.15
N ASN A 352 11.77 -9.18 -2.16
CA ASN A 352 11.19 -7.93 -1.65
C ASN A 352 12.31 -7.09 -1.04
N VAL A 353 12.22 -5.77 -1.08
CA VAL A 353 13.32 -4.88 -0.69
C VAL A 353 12.95 -4.06 0.53
N LEU A 354 13.89 -3.98 1.49
CA LEU A 354 13.85 -3.04 2.60
C LEU A 354 14.92 -1.96 2.37
N TYR A 355 14.47 -0.74 2.17
CA TYR A 355 15.32 0.45 2.10
C TYR A 355 15.32 1.15 3.45
N ARG A 356 16.50 1.22 4.09
CA ARG A 356 16.72 1.96 5.32
C ARG A 356 17.01 3.43 4.99
N ASN A 357 16.28 4.34 5.62
CA ASN A 357 16.47 5.78 5.54
C ASN A 357 17.62 6.23 6.45
N ASP A 358 18.48 7.12 5.99
CA ASP A 358 19.55 7.70 6.82
C ASP A 358 19.12 8.98 7.58
N GLY A 359 17.86 9.40 7.41
CA GLY A 359 17.28 10.58 8.03
C GLY A 359 17.35 11.87 7.19
N GLU A 360 18.07 11.86 6.07
CA GLU A 360 18.15 12.95 5.10
C GLU A 360 17.49 12.58 3.76
N GLY A 361 16.69 11.49 3.76
CA GLY A 361 16.01 10.96 2.57
C GLY A 361 16.92 10.25 1.58
N TYR A 362 18.11 9.80 2.01
CA TYR A 362 18.93 8.84 1.28
C TYR A 362 18.72 7.45 1.85
N PHE A 363 18.62 6.48 0.98
CA PHE A 363 18.23 5.14 1.34
C PHE A 363 19.31 4.12 0.98
N ASN A 364 19.44 3.11 1.83
CA ASN A 364 20.29 1.96 1.59
C ASN A 364 19.45 0.68 1.54
N ASP A 365 19.65 -0.14 0.51
CA ASP A 365 19.07 -1.48 0.45
C ASP A 365 19.73 -2.36 1.53
N VAL A 366 18.96 -2.74 2.52
CA VAL A 366 19.41 -3.57 3.66
C VAL A 366 18.77 -4.97 3.66
N THR A 367 18.10 -5.35 2.59
CA THR A 367 17.28 -6.56 2.44
C THR A 367 17.99 -7.82 2.93
N VAL A 368 19.19 -8.07 2.44
CA VAL A 368 19.97 -9.27 2.79
C VAL A 368 20.46 -9.19 4.24
N ARG A 369 20.98 -8.03 4.65
CA ARG A 369 21.47 -7.80 6.03
C ARG A 369 20.35 -7.92 7.05
N ALA A 370 19.17 -7.42 6.72
CA ALA A 370 17.98 -7.49 7.57
C ALA A 370 17.35 -8.90 7.63
N GLY A 371 17.78 -9.85 6.78
CA GLY A 371 17.26 -11.23 6.79
C GLY A 371 15.94 -11.42 6.03
N ILE A 372 15.50 -10.45 5.22
CA ILE A 372 14.25 -10.51 4.45
C ILE A 372 14.42 -11.26 3.11
N GLY A 373 15.64 -11.37 2.57
CA GLY A 373 15.93 -12.01 1.29
C GLY A 373 15.80 -13.55 1.27
N VAL A 374 15.02 -14.15 2.15
CA VAL A 374 14.90 -15.62 2.33
C VAL A 374 13.79 -16.24 1.52
N GLU A 375 12.84 -15.48 1.01
CA GLU A 375 11.76 -15.96 0.17
C GLU A 375 11.70 -15.18 -1.15
N THR A 376 11.83 -15.92 -2.27
CA THR A 376 11.86 -15.33 -3.62
C THR A 376 10.90 -16.00 -4.59
N ARG A 377 10.16 -17.03 -4.14
CA ARG A 377 9.30 -17.84 -5.01
C ARG A 377 7.98 -17.17 -5.33
N TYR A 378 7.48 -16.35 -4.42
CA TYR A 378 6.13 -15.82 -4.49
C TYR A 378 6.13 -14.38 -5.02
N VAL A 379 5.09 -14.05 -5.78
CA VAL A 379 4.84 -12.66 -6.19
C VAL A 379 4.24 -11.92 -5.00
N GLY A 380 4.95 -10.93 -4.46
CA GLY A 380 4.51 -10.09 -3.36
C GLY A 380 3.62 -8.93 -3.85
N TRP A 381 2.60 -8.57 -3.08
CA TRP A 381 1.66 -7.50 -3.39
C TRP A 381 1.48 -6.54 -2.22
N GLY A 382 0.29 -6.53 -1.62
CA GLY A 382 0.01 -5.71 -0.45
C GLY A 382 0.90 -6.06 0.73
N THR A 383 1.28 -5.05 1.52
CA THR A 383 2.22 -5.20 2.64
C THR A 383 1.98 -4.12 3.68
N GLY A 384 2.41 -4.37 4.91
CA GLY A 384 2.44 -3.41 6.01
C GLY A 384 3.69 -3.59 6.85
N MET A 385 4.14 -2.50 7.47
CA MET A 385 5.21 -2.48 8.47
C MET A 385 4.62 -1.93 9.76
N ILE A 386 4.11 -2.83 10.60
CA ILE A 386 3.29 -2.53 11.77
C ILE A 386 3.65 -3.52 12.88
N ASP A 387 3.64 -3.09 14.13
CA ASP A 387 3.81 -3.97 15.28
C ASP A 387 2.56 -4.85 15.43
N LEU A 388 2.69 -6.13 15.10
CA LEU A 388 1.59 -7.09 15.03
C LEU A 388 1.36 -7.83 16.36
N ASP A 389 2.36 -7.88 17.24
CA ASP A 389 2.27 -8.61 18.52
C ASP A 389 2.50 -7.71 19.75
N ASN A 390 2.46 -6.39 19.56
CA ASN A 390 2.58 -5.37 20.59
C ASN A 390 3.89 -5.43 21.38
N ASP A 391 5.00 -5.97 20.79
CA ASP A 391 6.31 -6.08 21.45
C ASP A 391 7.15 -4.80 21.38
N GLY A 392 6.70 -3.80 20.64
CA GLY A 392 7.32 -2.50 20.47
C GLY A 392 8.27 -2.41 19.27
N PHE A 393 8.19 -3.34 18.31
CA PHE A 393 8.95 -3.33 17.07
C PHE A 393 8.06 -3.62 15.86
N PRO A 394 8.05 -2.76 14.83
CA PRO A 394 7.26 -3.01 13.64
C PRO A 394 7.70 -4.28 12.89
N ASP A 395 6.76 -5.18 12.66
CA ASP A 395 6.91 -6.38 11.84
C ASP A 395 6.59 -6.08 10.37
N VAL A 396 6.91 -7.01 9.46
CA VAL A 396 6.49 -6.93 8.07
C VAL A 396 5.50 -8.05 7.79
N PHE A 397 4.32 -7.67 7.31
CA PHE A 397 3.34 -8.57 6.73
C PHE A 397 3.25 -8.33 5.23
N LEU A 398 3.12 -9.39 4.43
CA LEU A 398 2.82 -9.26 3.02
C LEU A 398 1.91 -10.36 2.50
N VAL A 399 1.05 -10.01 1.57
CA VAL A 399 0.21 -10.94 0.83
C VAL A 399 0.89 -11.31 -0.48
N THR A 400 0.64 -12.53 -0.93
CA THR A 400 1.25 -13.08 -2.14
C THR A 400 0.20 -13.70 -3.05
N GLY A 401 0.56 -13.93 -4.32
CA GLY A 401 -0.29 -14.59 -5.30
C GLY A 401 0.26 -14.48 -6.71
N SER A 402 0.34 -15.59 -7.43
CA SER A 402 0.81 -15.59 -8.82
C SER A 402 -0.15 -14.81 -9.74
N VAL A 403 0.37 -14.34 -10.86
CA VAL A 403 -0.40 -13.66 -11.91
C VAL A 403 -0.86 -14.60 -13.02
N TYR A 404 -0.28 -15.80 -13.09
CA TYR A 404 -0.43 -16.72 -14.21
C TYR A 404 -1.02 -18.06 -13.75
N PRO A 405 -2.35 -18.25 -13.74
CA PRO A 405 -2.95 -19.53 -13.34
C PRO A 405 -2.53 -20.69 -14.25
N GLU A 406 -2.24 -20.42 -15.52
CA GLU A 406 -1.78 -21.41 -16.49
C GLU A 406 -0.35 -21.94 -16.24
N VAL A 407 0.46 -21.19 -15.50
CA VAL A 407 1.87 -21.56 -15.23
C VAL A 407 1.96 -22.74 -14.26
N GLU A 408 1.10 -22.82 -13.26
CA GLU A 408 1.10 -23.91 -12.26
C GLU A 408 1.04 -25.31 -12.90
N ARG A 409 0.26 -25.46 -14.00
CA ARG A 409 0.14 -26.74 -14.71
C ARG A 409 1.44 -27.18 -15.35
N ALA A 410 2.24 -26.22 -15.86
CA ALA A 410 3.52 -26.49 -16.54
C ALA A 410 4.69 -26.49 -15.56
N LEU A 411 4.62 -25.71 -14.51
CA LEU A 411 5.68 -25.46 -13.53
C LEU A 411 5.08 -25.50 -12.09
N PRO A 412 4.86 -26.70 -11.50
CA PRO A 412 4.23 -26.84 -10.17
C PRO A 412 5.00 -26.14 -9.02
N ALA A 413 6.27 -25.80 -9.22
CA ALA A 413 7.05 -25.03 -8.25
C ALA A 413 6.58 -23.56 -8.13
N TYR A 414 5.71 -23.09 -9.02
CA TYR A 414 5.12 -21.76 -9.03
C TYR A 414 3.59 -21.85 -8.95
N PRO A 415 3.04 -22.18 -7.77
CA PRO A 415 1.60 -22.32 -7.58
C PRO A 415 0.87 -21.00 -7.78
N TYR A 416 -0.37 -21.06 -8.23
CA TYR A 416 -1.20 -19.87 -8.42
C TYR A 416 -1.61 -19.26 -7.07
N ARG A 417 -2.01 -20.11 -6.13
CA ARG A 417 -2.33 -19.73 -4.75
C ARG A 417 -1.13 -19.94 -3.87
N THR A 418 -0.80 -18.95 -3.05
CA THR A 418 0.38 -18.95 -2.18
C THR A 418 0.03 -18.44 -0.78
N PRO A 419 0.77 -18.85 0.27
CA PRO A 419 0.54 -18.36 1.63
C PRO A 419 0.94 -16.89 1.74
N ARG A 420 0.42 -16.22 2.75
CA ARG A 420 0.89 -14.91 3.19
C ARG A 420 2.20 -15.06 3.96
N LEU A 421 2.98 -14.00 4.08
CA LEU A 421 4.26 -14.04 4.78
C LEU A 421 4.27 -13.04 5.92
N VAL A 422 4.89 -13.44 7.03
CA VAL A 422 5.16 -12.59 8.19
C VAL A 422 6.65 -12.63 8.47
N PHE A 423 7.25 -11.47 8.61
CA PHE A 423 8.63 -11.30 9.08
C PHE A 423 8.59 -10.57 10.41
N ARG A 424 8.86 -11.30 11.50
CA ARG A 424 8.96 -10.72 12.82
C ARG A 424 10.23 -9.91 12.97
N ASN A 425 10.13 -8.72 13.51
CA ASN A 425 11.27 -7.90 13.89
C ASN A 425 11.93 -8.43 15.16
N LEU A 426 13.24 -8.60 15.14
CA LEU A 426 14.01 -9.10 16.29
C LEU A 426 14.53 -7.98 17.21
N GLY A 427 14.24 -6.70 16.88
CA GLY A 427 14.67 -5.54 17.65
C GLY A 427 16.18 -5.22 17.57
N ASN A 428 16.85 -5.75 16.55
CA ASN A 428 18.29 -5.57 16.32
C ASN A 428 18.61 -5.25 14.86
N GLY A 429 17.63 -4.71 14.13
CA GLY A 429 17.73 -4.41 12.69
C GLY A 429 17.60 -5.65 11.81
N ARG A 430 17.12 -6.78 12.33
CA ARG A 430 16.94 -8.04 11.61
C ARG A 430 15.53 -8.59 11.80
N PHE A 431 15.11 -9.35 10.81
CA PHE A 431 13.83 -10.04 10.78
C PHE A 431 14.01 -11.56 10.72
N GLU A 432 12.96 -12.26 11.17
CA GLU A 432 12.82 -13.70 11.08
C GLU A 432 11.49 -14.03 10.42
N GLU A 433 11.53 -14.83 9.34
CA GLU A 433 10.30 -15.28 8.67
C GLU A 433 9.58 -16.33 9.53
N LEU A 434 8.28 -16.11 9.76
CA LEU A 434 7.41 -17.03 10.51
C LEU A 434 6.53 -17.81 9.52
N ILE A 435 6.90 -19.06 9.22
CA ILE A 435 6.23 -19.85 8.18
C ILE A 435 4.86 -20.35 8.65
N ASP A 436 4.79 -20.95 9.86
CA ASP A 436 3.57 -21.61 10.37
C ASP A 436 3.16 -21.10 11.77
N GLN A 437 3.80 -20.05 12.29
CA GLN A 437 3.62 -19.62 13.67
C GLN A 437 2.57 -18.52 13.83
N ALA A 438 2.30 -17.74 12.76
CA ALA A 438 1.40 -16.60 12.80
C ALA A 438 -0.10 -16.98 12.62
N GLY A 439 -0.44 -18.27 12.62
CA GLY A 439 -1.82 -18.75 12.59
C GLY A 439 -2.33 -19.20 11.22
N PRO A 440 -3.51 -19.86 11.20
CA PRO A 440 -4.06 -20.48 9.99
C PRO A 440 -4.44 -19.45 8.91
N GLY A 441 -4.80 -18.23 9.27
CA GLY A 441 -5.11 -17.17 8.34
C GLY A 441 -3.90 -16.74 7.50
N VAL A 442 -2.67 -16.88 8.00
CA VAL A 442 -1.44 -16.63 7.25
C VAL A 442 -1.08 -17.81 6.35
N ALA A 443 -1.18 -19.03 6.87
CA ALA A 443 -0.77 -20.25 6.16
C ALA A 443 -1.71 -20.64 5.00
N ALA A 444 -2.98 -20.19 5.02
CA ALA A 444 -3.96 -20.51 3.98
C ALA A 444 -3.54 -19.93 2.62
N PRO A 445 -3.48 -20.75 1.55
CA PRO A 445 -3.03 -20.29 0.24
C PRO A 445 -4.17 -19.59 -0.52
N HIS A 446 -3.91 -18.36 -0.97
CA HIS A 446 -4.80 -17.55 -1.80
C HIS A 446 -4.02 -16.90 -2.94
N THR A 447 -4.74 -16.27 -3.87
CA THR A 447 -4.14 -15.37 -4.84
C THR A 447 -4.54 -13.95 -4.43
N SER A 448 -3.76 -13.38 -3.52
CA SER A 448 -4.07 -12.08 -2.91
C SER A 448 -3.44 -10.91 -3.68
N ARG A 449 -3.98 -9.67 -3.46
CA ARG A 449 -3.46 -8.42 -4.02
C ARG A 449 -3.36 -7.35 -2.95
N GLY A 450 -4.34 -6.46 -2.85
CA GLY A 450 -4.36 -5.44 -1.80
C GLY A 450 -4.57 -6.03 -0.41
N CYS A 451 -4.02 -5.37 0.61
CA CYS A 451 -4.42 -5.58 2.01
C CYS A 451 -4.45 -4.24 2.75
N ALA A 452 -5.28 -4.15 3.77
CA ALA A 452 -5.41 -3.00 4.65
C ALA A 452 -5.32 -3.45 6.11
N PHE A 453 -4.78 -2.59 6.95
CA PHE A 453 -4.52 -2.82 8.35
C PHE A 453 -5.40 -1.91 9.20
N GLY A 454 -5.99 -2.45 10.26
CA GLY A 454 -6.85 -1.71 11.17
C GLY A 454 -7.42 -2.62 12.25
N ASP A 455 -7.95 -2.06 13.31
CA ASP A 455 -8.55 -2.76 14.42
C ASP A 455 -10.08 -2.66 14.26
N PHE A 456 -10.68 -3.70 13.62
CA PHE A 456 -12.08 -3.67 13.23
C PHE A 456 -13.05 -3.98 14.38
N ASP A 457 -12.61 -4.70 15.41
CA ASP A 457 -13.42 -5.09 16.56
C ASP A 457 -13.08 -4.29 17.83
N ASN A 458 -12.17 -3.31 17.70
CA ASN A 458 -11.75 -2.39 18.75
C ASN A 458 -11.25 -3.13 20.01
N ASP A 459 -10.46 -4.19 19.85
CA ASP A 459 -9.82 -4.91 20.94
C ASP A 459 -8.38 -4.44 21.23
N GLY A 460 -7.82 -3.63 20.35
CA GLY A 460 -6.48 -3.05 20.48
C GLY A 460 -5.45 -3.68 19.56
N ASP A 461 -5.70 -4.85 19.02
CA ASP A 461 -4.81 -5.56 18.11
C ASP A 461 -4.99 -5.06 16.66
N VAL A 462 -4.01 -5.29 15.82
CA VAL A 462 -4.09 -4.89 14.41
C VAL A 462 -4.53 -6.07 13.56
N ASP A 463 -5.72 -5.95 12.97
CA ASP A 463 -6.27 -6.92 12.03
C ASP A 463 -5.90 -6.60 10.59
N ILE A 464 -6.12 -7.57 9.70
CA ILE A 464 -5.75 -7.43 8.29
C ILE A 464 -6.90 -7.84 7.38
N LEU A 465 -7.35 -6.91 6.56
CA LEU A 465 -8.30 -7.15 5.48
C LEU A 465 -7.55 -7.41 4.18
N VAL A 466 -7.90 -8.48 3.46
CA VAL A 466 -7.14 -8.93 2.28
C VAL A 466 -8.05 -9.15 1.08
N MET A 467 -7.71 -8.55 -0.05
CA MET A 467 -8.31 -8.82 -1.35
C MET A 467 -7.78 -10.13 -1.94
N ASN A 468 -8.68 -11.05 -2.27
CA ASN A 468 -8.36 -12.31 -2.96
C ASN A 468 -9.01 -12.35 -4.35
N MET A 469 -8.26 -12.76 -5.34
CA MET A 469 -8.70 -12.82 -6.76
C MET A 469 -9.74 -13.91 -6.98
N ASN A 470 -10.94 -13.55 -7.45
CA ASN A 470 -12.06 -14.45 -7.74
C ASN A 470 -12.54 -15.27 -6.52
N GLU A 471 -12.27 -14.78 -5.31
CA GLU A 471 -12.69 -15.34 -4.02
C GLU A 471 -13.27 -14.20 -3.15
N PRO A 472 -14.01 -14.50 -2.07
CA PRO A 472 -14.32 -13.52 -1.05
C PRO A 472 -13.05 -12.90 -0.45
N PRO A 473 -13.11 -11.68 0.10
CA PRO A 473 -11.99 -11.15 0.87
C PRO A 473 -11.71 -12.02 2.10
N SER A 474 -10.49 -11.97 2.62
CA SER A 474 -10.18 -12.49 3.95
C SER A 474 -10.19 -11.35 4.96
N LEU A 475 -10.74 -11.58 6.14
CA LEU A 475 -10.63 -10.74 7.32
C LEU A 475 -9.85 -11.52 8.38
N LEU A 476 -8.58 -11.19 8.52
CA LEU A 476 -7.67 -11.87 9.44
C LEU A 476 -7.74 -11.18 10.79
N ARG A 477 -8.57 -11.68 11.69
CA ARG A 477 -8.58 -11.23 13.06
C ARG A 477 -7.29 -11.67 13.74
N ASN A 478 -6.64 -10.73 14.42
CA ASN A 478 -5.46 -10.95 15.21
C ASN A 478 -5.85 -11.18 16.66
N ASP A 479 -5.47 -12.28 17.24
CA ASP A 479 -5.67 -12.57 18.65
C ASP A 479 -4.28 -12.51 19.32
N VAL A 480 -3.86 -11.34 19.84
CA VAL A 480 -2.55 -11.16 20.46
C VAL A 480 -2.54 -11.76 21.86
N SER A 481 -1.54 -12.57 22.10
CA SER A 481 -1.29 -13.18 23.41
C SER A 481 -0.03 -12.61 24.04
N GLY A 482 -0.07 -12.27 25.31
CA GLY A 482 1.10 -11.74 26.02
C GLY A 482 0.76 -10.57 26.92
N ASN A 483 1.80 -9.81 27.31
CA ASN A 483 1.70 -8.65 28.20
C ASN A 483 2.19 -7.37 27.49
N GLY A 484 2.15 -7.36 26.15
CA GLY A 484 2.45 -6.16 25.38
C GLY A 484 1.33 -5.14 25.53
N HIS A 485 1.72 -3.88 25.77
CA HIS A 485 0.79 -2.74 25.79
C HIS A 485 0.76 -2.06 24.43
N TRP A 486 -0.29 -1.34 24.14
CA TRP A 486 -0.45 -0.63 22.88
C TRP A 486 -1.02 0.79 23.08
N LEU A 487 -0.91 1.64 22.08
CA LEU A 487 -1.50 2.97 22.04
C LEU A 487 -1.95 3.29 20.62
N LYS A 488 -3.22 3.66 20.46
CA LYS A 488 -3.74 4.20 19.20
C LYS A 488 -3.94 5.70 19.27
N VAL A 489 -3.60 6.40 18.19
CA VAL A 489 -3.71 7.85 18.09
C VAL A 489 -4.48 8.24 16.84
N LEU A 490 -5.61 8.91 17.01
CA LEU A 490 -6.37 9.55 15.94
C LEU A 490 -6.15 11.06 16.00
N LEU A 491 -5.66 11.62 14.90
CA LEU A 491 -5.43 13.05 14.78
C LEU A 491 -6.55 13.76 14.05
N VAL A 492 -6.86 14.99 14.48
CA VAL A 492 -7.86 15.85 13.85
C VAL A 492 -7.24 17.22 13.59
N GLY A 493 -7.01 17.55 12.32
CA GLY A 493 -6.47 18.83 11.89
C GLY A 493 -7.45 19.99 12.12
N VAL A 494 -6.89 21.19 12.22
CA VAL A 494 -7.62 22.46 12.32
C VAL A 494 -7.05 23.50 11.34
N LYS A 495 -5.72 23.70 11.34
CA LYS A 495 -4.99 24.43 10.31
C LYS A 495 -4.48 23.49 9.24
N SER A 496 -4.12 22.30 9.65
CA SER A 496 -3.85 21.16 8.77
C SER A 496 -5.15 20.64 8.18
N ASN A 497 -5.07 19.85 7.10
CA ASN A 497 -6.22 19.12 6.59
C ASN A 497 -6.89 18.32 7.73
N ARG A 498 -8.21 18.19 7.68
CA ARG A 498 -9.01 17.60 8.75
C ARG A 498 -8.62 16.17 9.08
N SER A 499 -8.29 15.38 8.09
CA SER A 499 -7.82 14.00 8.24
C SER A 499 -6.42 13.88 8.84
N ALA A 500 -5.69 15.00 8.99
CA ALA A 500 -4.30 15.08 9.44
C ALA A 500 -3.33 14.21 8.60
N ILE A 501 -3.67 13.92 7.33
CA ILE A 501 -2.80 13.21 6.40
C ILE A 501 -1.52 14.01 6.20
N GLY A 502 -0.35 13.34 6.36
CA GLY A 502 0.97 13.96 6.38
C GLY A 502 1.46 14.35 7.79
N ALA A 503 0.64 14.16 8.83
CA ALA A 503 1.12 14.34 10.21
C ALA A 503 2.03 13.18 10.61
N ARG A 504 3.11 13.50 11.35
CA ARG A 504 4.01 12.50 11.98
C ARG A 504 3.78 12.44 13.47
N VAL A 505 3.55 11.24 13.98
CA VAL A 505 3.49 10.95 15.42
C VAL A 505 4.77 10.23 15.83
N ILE A 506 5.47 10.77 16.81
CA ILE A 506 6.65 10.14 17.42
C ILE A 506 6.28 9.75 18.85
N ALA A 507 6.25 8.45 19.12
CA ALA A 507 6.02 7.90 20.45
C ALA A 507 7.35 7.55 21.12
N ARG A 508 7.56 8.06 22.35
CA ARG A 508 8.73 7.71 23.19
C ARG A 508 8.29 6.90 24.41
N TYR A 509 8.79 5.69 24.54
CA TYR A 509 8.39 4.74 25.58
C TYR A 509 9.53 3.76 25.88
N GLY A 510 9.70 3.37 27.14
CA GLY A 510 10.65 2.32 27.52
C GLY A 510 12.10 2.51 27.05
N GLY A 511 12.52 3.77 26.83
CA GLY A 511 13.84 4.11 26.27
C GLY A 511 13.94 4.00 24.75
N ARG A 512 12.81 3.77 24.05
CA ARG A 512 12.67 3.68 22.58
C ARG A 512 12.01 4.95 22.03
N SER A 513 12.14 5.16 20.72
CA SER A 513 11.43 6.20 19.99
C SER A 513 10.98 5.61 18.65
N GLN A 514 9.71 5.71 18.32
CA GLN A 514 9.14 5.21 17.06
C GLN A 514 8.38 6.32 16.37
N ALA A 515 8.60 6.46 15.06
CA ALA A 515 7.86 7.40 14.21
C ALA A 515 6.84 6.68 13.34
N GLN A 516 5.66 7.27 13.19
CA GLN A 516 4.65 6.84 12.21
C GLN A 516 3.98 8.06 11.58
N ASP A 517 3.66 7.97 10.29
CA ASP A 517 2.92 9.01 9.57
C ASP A 517 1.46 8.60 9.34
N VAL A 518 0.57 9.58 9.36
CA VAL A 518 -0.82 9.40 8.91
C VAL A 518 -0.81 9.45 7.39
N THR A 519 -1.07 8.31 6.74
CA THR A 519 -1.07 8.17 5.28
C THR A 519 -2.47 7.91 4.74
N ALA A 520 -2.76 8.38 3.53
CA ALA A 520 -4.04 8.17 2.85
C ALA A 520 -4.11 6.85 2.09
N GLN A 521 -2.99 6.41 1.54
CA GLN A 521 -2.82 5.13 0.85
C GLN A 521 -1.48 4.52 1.22
N SER A 522 -1.44 3.20 1.31
CA SER A 522 -0.22 2.39 1.48
C SER A 522 -0.49 0.98 0.97
N SER A 523 0.40 0.02 1.30
CA SER A 523 0.24 -1.37 0.89
C SER A 523 0.23 -1.48 -0.64
N PHE A 524 -0.75 -2.15 -1.22
CA PHE A 524 -0.97 -2.19 -2.66
C PHE A 524 -2.39 -1.69 -2.95
N TYR A 525 -2.49 -0.45 -3.47
CA TYR A 525 -3.75 0.19 -3.86
C TYR A 525 -4.77 0.37 -2.72
N SER A 526 -4.36 0.25 -1.46
CA SER A 526 -5.25 0.11 -0.31
C SER A 526 -5.15 1.29 0.64
N ALA A 527 -6.17 1.48 1.46
CA ALA A 527 -6.19 2.46 2.53
C ALA A 527 -6.33 1.76 3.89
N ASN A 528 -5.42 2.07 4.81
CA ASN A 528 -5.44 1.58 6.18
C ASN A 528 -6.31 2.46 7.07
N ASP A 529 -6.61 1.96 8.27
CA ASP A 529 -7.09 2.76 9.38
C ASP A 529 -6.13 3.96 9.62
N ARG A 530 -6.69 5.16 9.76
CA ARG A 530 -5.92 6.39 10.05
C ARG A 530 -5.49 6.50 11.52
N ARG A 531 -5.99 5.65 12.39
CA ARG A 531 -5.53 5.56 13.79
C ARG A 531 -4.14 4.92 13.79
N VAL A 532 -3.08 5.73 13.95
CA VAL A 532 -1.72 5.18 14.02
C VAL A 532 -1.59 4.32 15.29
N HIS A 533 -1.01 3.14 15.14
CA HIS A 533 -0.86 2.14 16.18
C HIS A 533 0.59 1.99 16.63
N PHE A 534 0.81 2.04 17.94
CA PHE A 534 2.10 1.79 18.55
C PHE A 534 1.98 0.61 19.52
N GLY A 535 2.68 -0.49 19.27
CA GLY A 535 2.99 -1.43 20.31
C GLY A 535 4.03 -0.81 21.25
N LEU A 536 3.84 -0.96 22.55
CA LEU A 536 4.69 -0.34 23.57
C LEU A 536 5.55 -1.37 24.32
N GLY A 537 5.39 -2.68 24.00
CA GLY A 537 5.99 -3.75 24.79
C GLY A 537 5.54 -3.65 26.25
N PRO A 538 6.46 -3.70 27.23
CA PRO A 538 6.12 -3.62 28.66
C PRO A 538 5.82 -2.20 29.15
N ALA A 539 5.91 -1.16 28.31
CA ALA A 539 5.72 0.22 28.76
C ALA A 539 4.23 0.57 28.86
N THR A 540 3.81 1.11 30.01
CA THR A 540 2.41 1.47 30.31
C THR A 540 2.04 2.90 29.95
N ALA A 541 2.97 3.67 29.40
CA ALA A 541 2.74 5.03 28.91
C ALA A 541 3.81 5.42 27.88
N ALA A 542 3.45 6.41 27.04
CA ALA A 542 4.34 7.03 26.07
C ALA A 542 4.25 8.55 26.11
N ASP A 543 5.33 9.24 25.78
CA ASP A 543 5.33 10.66 25.44
C ASP A 543 5.16 10.80 23.94
N LEU A 544 4.15 11.57 23.49
CA LEU A 544 3.88 11.80 22.08
C LEU A 544 4.42 13.16 21.65
N THR A 545 5.09 13.18 20.50
CA THR A 545 5.40 14.41 19.75
C THR A 545 4.69 14.32 18.40
N ILE A 546 3.87 15.31 18.08
CA ILE A 546 3.11 15.36 16.83
C ILE A 546 3.66 16.51 16.00
N ARG A 547 4.08 16.22 14.77
CA ARG A 547 4.42 17.21 13.76
C ARG A 547 3.23 17.29 12.80
N TRP A 548 2.52 18.41 12.82
CA TRP A 548 1.34 18.63 11.99
C TRP A 548 1.71 19.06 10.56
N PRO A 549 0.93 18.75 9.54
CA PRO A 549 1.13 19.26 8.18
C PRO A 549 1.26 20.78 8.09
N SER A 550 0.55 21.52 8.96
CA SER A 550 0.69 22.98 9.08
C SER A 550 2.09 23.47 9.50
N GLY A 551 2.98 22.55 9.92
CA GLY A 551 4.30 22.85 10.49
C GLY A 551 4.30 23.07 12.00
N ALA A 552 3.15 23.03 12.66
CA ALA A 552 3.09 23.08 14.12
C ALA A 552 3.63 21.79 14.73
N THR A 553 4.23 21.91 15.93
CA THR A 553 4.67 20.74 16.72
C THR A 553 4.04 20.81 18.10
N GLU A 554 3.47 19.70 18.54
CA GLU A 554 2.88 19.55 19.87
C GLU A 554 3.50 18.37 20.61
N THR A 555 3.66 18.49 21.92
CA THR A 555 4.13 17.39 22.78
C THR A 555 3.11 17.12 23.88
N ILE A 556 2.75 15.84 24.04
CA ILE A 556 1.79 15.37 25.05
C ILE A 556 2.48 14.31 25.88
N PRO A 557 2.91 14.64 27.12
CA PRO A 557 3.63 13.68 27.96
C PRO A 557 2.70 12.70 28.67
N GLY A 558 3.20 11.51 28.96
CA GLY A 558 2.59 10.55 29.87
C GLY A 558 1.24 10.01 29.42
N VAL A 559 1.04 9.82 28.11
CA VAL A 559 -0.18 9.21 27.56
C VAL A 559 -0.21 7.73 27.94
N GLN A 560 -1.23 7.33 28.69
CA GLN A 560 -1.36 5.94 29.16
C GLN A 560 -1.61 4.97 28.01
N ALA A 561 -1.11 3.76 28.13
CA ALA A 561 -1.33 2.65 27.20
C ALA A 561 -2.77 2.12 27.23
N ASP A 562 -3.06 1.16 26.38
CA ASP A 562 -4.28 0.38 26.25
C ASP A 562 -5.52 1.26 26.04
N GLN A 563 -5.38 2.23 25.13
CA GLN A 563 -6.47 3.13 24.76
C GLN A 563 -6.24 3.79 23.39
N LEU A 564 -7.34 4.23 22.79
CA LEU A 564 -7.35 5.21 21.72
C LEU A 564 -7.37 6.63 22.31
N VAL A 565 -6.49 7.50 21.85
CA VAL A 565 -6.55 8.93 22.12
C VAL A 565 -6.89 9.70 20.84
N VAL A 566 -7.86 10.59 20.92
CA VAL A 566 -8.19 11.54 19.85
C VAL A 566 -7.54 12.87 20.19
N ILE A 567 -6.64 13.35 19.34
CA ILE A 567 -5.87 14.58 19.55
C ILE A 567 -6.26 15.58 18.46
N ARG A 568 -6.63 16.80 18.87
CA ARG A 568 -6.96 17.88 17.96
C ARG A 568 -5.84 18.92 17.96
N GLU A 569 -5.47 19.35 16.76
CA GLU A 569 -4.43 20.35 16.53
C GLU A 569 -4.69 21.61 17.36
N GLY A 570 -3.72 22.03 18.18
CA GLY A 570 -3.79 23.19 19.06
C GLY A 570 -4.68 23.05 20.30
N ALA A 571 -5.32 21.90 20.51
CA ALA A 571 -6.22 21.67 21.64
C ALA A 571 -5.79 20.47 22.51
N GLY A 572 -4.84 19.65 22.06
CA GLY A 572 -4.40 18.45 22.77
C GLY A 572 -5.44 17.33 22.74
N ILE A 573 -5.46 16.48 23.78
CA ILE A 573 -6.35 15.31 23.84
C ILE A 573 -7.81 15.75 24.06
N LEU A 574 -8.66 15.43 23.07
CA LEU A 574 -10.12 15.64 23.15
C LEU A 574 -10.85 14.48 23.81
N ARG A 575 -10.44 13.25 23.50
CA ARG A 575 -11.11 12.04 23.96
C ARG A 575 -10.08 10.93 24.23
N LYS A 576 -10.38 10.13 25.25
CA LYS A 576 -9.71 8.87 25.55
C LYS A 576 -10.75 7.76 25.54
N GLN A 577 -10.47 6.67 24.89
CA GLN A 577 -11.38 5.54 24.78
C GLN A 577 -10.60 4.27 25.06
N LYS A 578 -10.99 3.54 26.10
CA LYS A 578 -10.53 2.17 26.31
C LYS A 578 -11.35 1.25 25.44
N PHE A 579 -10.66 0.29 24.85
CA PHE A 579 -11.27 -0.84 24.16
C PHE A 579 -11.43 -2.00 25.16
N GLY A 580 -12.38 -2.89 24.97
CA GLY A 580 -12.64 -4.01 25.85
C GLY A 580 -14.06 -4.44 25.89
#